data_a4594d88aac28e60fb261db64496d556
#
_entry.id   a4594d88aac28e60fb261db64496d556
#
_cell.length_a   1.000
_cell.length_b   1.000
_cell.length_c   1.000
_cell.angle_alpha   90.00
_cell.angle_beta   90.00
_cell.angle_gamma   90.00
#
_symmetry.space_group_name_H-M   'P 1'
#
loop_
_entity.id
_entity.type
_entity.pdbx_description
1 polymer ?
#
loop_
_entity_poly.entity_id
_entity_poly.type
_entity_poly.pdbx_seq_one_letter_code
_entity_poly.pdbx_strand_id
1 'polypeptide(L)'
;ITKNDAKKILSALESLKNEKFEAFSGAEDIHELIETLVIKKAGMISGGKMHTARSRNDQVALDIRMKIRDDINIICNCLLDTIEALVSLAKNHQKTIMPLYTHLQQAQVGLFSHYLLAQADVLFRDFDRLYTTFNHVNQSPLGAGPVGGTSIPIDRHSTAKMLGFDGVIENSLDATSTRDFVAEYVAMIAI
;
A
#
# COMPACT_ATOMS: atom_id res chain seq x y z
N ILE A 1 -4.82 -25.94 -10.42
CA ILE A 1 -3.47 -26.50 -10.45
C ILE A 1 -3.33 -27.61 -9.41
N THR A 2 -2.46 -28.59 -9.64
CA THR A 2 -2.24 -29.68 -8.68
C THR A 2 -1.42 -29.19 -7.49
N LYS A 3 -1.52 -29.91 -6.34
CA LYS A 3 -0.68 -29.61 -5.16
C LYS A 3 0.84 -29.69 -5.49
N ASN A 4 1.23 -30.58 -6.38
CA ASN A 4 2.63 -30.74 -6.81
C ASN A 4 3.10 -29.53 -7.65
N ASP A 5 2.27 -29.06 -8.60
CA ASP A 5 2.57 -27.86 -9.36
C ASP A 5 2.71 -26.64 -8.45
N ALA A 6 1.75 -26.45 -7.51
CA ALA A 6 1.80 -25.37 -6.55
C ALA A 6 3.09 -25.40 -5.71
N LYS A 7 3.49 -26.59 -5.21
CA LYS A 7 4.74 -26.74 -4.44
C LYS A 7 5.97 -26.33 -5.25
N LYS A 8 6.05 -26.72 -6.54
CA LYS A 8 7.17 -26.35 -7.42
C LYS A 8 7.22 -24.84 -7.67
N ILE A 9 6.05 -24.22 -7.94
CA ILE A 9 5.95 -22.77 -8.14
C ILE A 9 6.37 -22.01 -6.88
N LEU A 10 5.84 -22.39 -5.70
CA LEU A 10 6.18 -21.75 -4.43
C LEU A 10 7.67 -21.89 -4.10
N SER A 11 8.27 -23.08 -4.33
CA SER A 11 9.71 -23.27 -4.13
C SER A 11 10.54 -22.38 -5.06
N ALA A 12 10.11 -22.22 -6.33
CA ALA A 12 10.78 -21.34 -7.27
C ALA A 12 10.67 -19.87 -6.83
N LEU A 13 9.48 -19.40 -6.43
CA LEU A 13 9.27 -18.04 -5.93
C LEU A 13 10.10 -17.74 -4.67
N GLU A 14 10.13 -18.67 -3.72
CA GLU A 14 10.94 -18.49 -2.49
C GLU A 14 12.42 -18.35 -2.81
N SER A 15 12.93 -19.10 -3.80
CA SER A 15 14.32 -18.96 -4.24
C SER A 15 14.64 -17.63 -4.93
N LEU A 16 13.63 -16.91 -5.44
CA LEU A 16 13.77 -15.61 -6.08
C LEU A 16 13.64 -14.44 -5.12
N LYS A 17 13.11 -14.65 -3.91
CA LYS A 17 12.76 -13.59 -2.94
C LYS A 17 13.92 -12.66 -2.60
N ASN A 18 15.15 -13.16 -2.57
CA ASN A 18 16.34 -12.39 -2.21
C ASN A 18 17.24 -12.08 -3.42
N GLU A 19 16.81 -12.44 -4.64
CA GLU A 19 17.55 -12.11 -5.85
C GLU A 19 17.38 -10.60 -6.17
N LYS A 20 18.47 -9.95 -6.53
CA LYS A 20 18.42 -8.60 -7.09
C LYS A 20 18.19 -8.71 -8.59
N PHE A 21 17.12 -8.12 -9.06
CA PHE A 21 16.81 -8.08 -10.49
C PHE A 21 17.40 -6.80 -11.09
N GLU A 22 18.17 -6.94 -12.16
CA GLU A 22 18.53 -5.80 -12.99
C GLU A 22 17.28 -5.36 -13.76
N ALA A 23 16.98 -4.08 -13.70
CA ALA A 23 15.87 -3.51 -14.43
C ALA A 23 16.06 -3.82 -15.94
N PHE A 24 15.03 -4.43 -16.55
CA PHE A 24 14.92 -4.60 -18.01
C PHE A 24 15.87 -5.61 -18.67
N SER A 25 16.08 -6.77 -18.09
CA SER A 25 16.80 -7.89 -18.75
C SER A 25 16.03 -8.53 -19.92
N GLY A 26 15.37 -7.71 -20.78
CA GLY A 26 14.64 -8.18 -21.97
C GLY A 26 13.18 -8.56 -21.73
N ALA A 27 12.65 -8.38 -20.51
CA ALA A 27 11.24 -8.55 -20.18
C ALA A 27 10.49 -7.22 -20.30
N GLU A 28 9.18 -7.24 -20.58
CA GLU A 28 8.34 -6.05 -20.66
C GLU A 28 8.19 -5.37 -19.29
N ASP A 29 8.03 -6.20 -18.24
CA ASP A 29 7.90 -5.76 -16.85
C ASP A 29 8.49 -6.77 -15.86
N ILE A 30 8.50 -6.42 -14.57
CA ILE A 30 9.00 -7.29 -13.49
C ILE A 30 8.16 -8.58 -13.36
N HIS A 31 6.89 -8.55 -13.68
CA HIS A 31 6.01 -9.71 -13.56
C HIS A 31 6.34 -10.76 -14.63
N GLU A 32 6.59 -10.33 -15.88
CA GLU A 32 7.04 -11.20 -16.95
C GLU A 32 8.42 -11.80 -16.63
N LEU A 33 9.32 -11.00 -16.08
CA LEU A 33 10.62 -11.48 -15.63
C LEU A 33 10.49 -12.57 -14.57
N ILE A 34 9.71 -12.33 -13.51
CA ILE A 34 9.48 -13.33 -12.45
C ILE A 34 8.81 -14.58 -13.01
N GLU A 35 7.82 -14.44 -13.87
CA GLU A 35 7.14 -15.57 -14.51
C GLU A 35 8.11 -16.44 -15.32
N THR A 36 8.95 -15.80 -16.14
CA THR A 36 10.00 -16.46 -16.92
C THR A 36 10.99 -17.21 -16.02
N LEU A 37 11.43 -16.59 -14.93
CA LEU A 37 12.35 -17.22 -13.98
C LEU A 37 11.70 -18.39 -13.23
N VAL A 38 10.42 -18.27 -12.87
CA VAL A 38 9.66 -19.37 -12.26
C VAL A 38 9.50 -20.52 -13.24
N ILE A 39 9.19 -20.27 -14.51
CA ILE A 39 9.11 -21.29 -15.54
C ILE A 39 10.46 -21.99 -15.71
N LYS A 40 11.55 -21.24 -15.72
CA LYS A 40 12.91 -21.80 -15.82
C LYS A 40 13.26 -22.72 -14.63
N LYS A 41 12.83 -22.36 -13.41
CA LYS A 41 13.13 -23.13 -12.18
C LYS A 41 12.15 -24.29 -11.96
N ALA A 42 10.85 -24.09 -12.15
CA ALA A 42 9.81 -25.09 -11.90
C ALA A 42 9.50 -26.00 -13.09
N GLY A 43 10.02 -25.66 -14.29
CA GLY A 43 9.72 -26.28 -15.56
C GLY A 43 8.45 -25.74 -16.22
N MET A 44 8.39 -25.78 -17.56
CA MET A 44 7.30 -25.22 -18.36
C MET A 44 5.91 -25.71 -17.92
N ILE A 45 5.75 -27.01 -17.69
CA ILE A 45 4.45 -27.61 -17.34
C ILE A 45 3.91 -27.11 -16.00
N SER A 46 4.75 -26.94 -14.99
CA SER A 46 4.33 -26.47 -13.66
C SER A 46 4.38 -24.94 -13.59
N GLY A 47 5.49 -24.33 -14.01
CA GLY A 47 5.71 -22.88 -13.93
C GLY A 47 4.71 -22.06 -14.76
N GLY A 48 4.39 -22.52 -15.97
CA GLY A 48 3.39 -21.86 -16.83
C GLY A 48 1.97 -21.81 -16.24
N LYS A 49 1.68 -22.62 -15.21
CA LYS A 49 0.40 -22.56 -14.50
C LYS A 49 0.33 -21.46 -13.45
N MET A 50 1.42 -20.75 -13.16
CA MET A 50 1.44 -19.68 -12.16
C MET A 50 0.48 -18.55 -12.50
N HIS A 51 0.28 -18.26 -13.77
CA HIS A 51 -0.62 -17.20 -14.25
C HIS A 51 -2.09 -17.63 -14.41
N THR A 52 -2.45 -18.87 -14.01
CA THR A 52 -3.83 -19.39 -14.16
C THR A 52 -4.84 -18.47 -13.48
N ALA A 53 -5.91 -18.12 -14.20
CA ALA A 53 -7.02 -17.28 -13.74
C ALA A 53 -6.63 -15.83 -13.36
N ARG A 54 -5.48 -15.34 -13.80
CA ARG A 54 -5.05 -13.96 -13.63
C ARG A 54 -4.88 -13.26 -14.97
N SER A 55 -4.90 -11.94 -14.91
CA SER A 55 -4.43 -11.05 -15.97
C SER A 55 -3.32 -10.16 -15.43
N ARG A 56 -2.49 -9.61 -16.31
CA ARG A 56 -1.57 -8.54 -15.92
C ARG A 56 -2.32 -7.33 -15.37
N ASN A 57 -3.54 -7.07 -15.86
CA ASN A 57 -4.35 -5.91 -15.45
C ASN A 57 -4.74 -5.95 -13.97
N ASP A 58 -5.35 -7.06 -13.51
CA ASP A 58 -5.73 -7.18 -12.09
C ASP A 58 -4.52 -7.39 -11.17
N GLN A 59 -3.45 -8.00 -11.68
CA GLN A 59 -2.19 -8.16 -10.96
C GLN A 59 -1.52 -6.82 -10.67
N VAL A 60 -1.34 -5.95 -11.68
CA VAL A 60 -0.72 -4.63 -11.50
C VAL A 60 -1.58 -3.75 -10.58
N ALA A 61 -2.92 -3.79 -10.73
CA ALA A 61 -3.81 -3.07 -9.83
C ALA A 61 -3.67 -3.53 -8.38
N LEU A 62 -3.51 -4.84 -8.16
CA LEU A 62 -3.27 -5.42 -6.83
C LEU A 62 -1.95 -4.92 -6.24
N ASP A 63 -0.86 -5.02 -7.00
CA ASP A 63 0.47 -4.70 -6.50
C ASP A 63 0.61 -3.22 -6.11
N ILE A 64 0.01 -2.32 -6.90
CA ILE A 64 -0.04 -0.89 -6.55
C ILE A 64 -0.80 -0.68 -5.24
N ARG A 65 -1.94 -1.34 -5.03
CA ARG A 65 -2.70 -1.25 -3.78
C ARG A 65 -1.92 -1.80 -2.60
N MET A 66 -1.26 -2.94 -2.74
CA MET A 66 -0.42 -3.51 -1.69
C MET A 66 0.72 -2.56 -1.32
N LYS A 67 1.41 -1.99 -2.32
CA LYS A 67 2.49 -1.04 -2.08
C LYS A 67 2.03 0.22 -1.35
N ILE A 68 0.91 0.82 -1.78
CA ILE A 68 0.36 2.01 -1.14
C ILE A 68 -0.09 1.72 0.30
N ARG A 69 -0.68 0.54 0.58
CA ARG A 69 -1.00 0.13 1.95
C ARG A 69 0.23 0.12 2.85
N ASP A 70 1.32 -0.47 2.36
CA ASP A 70 2.57 -0.53 3.11
C ASP A 70 3.14 0.87 3.36
N ASP A 71 3.11 1.75 2.35
CA ASP A 71 3.58 3.13 2.47
C ASP A 71 2.73 3.94 3.46
N ILE A 72 1.40 3.83 3.39
CA ILE A 72 0.51 4.49 4.36
C ILE A 72 0.83 4.03 5.79
N ASN A 73 1.01 2.73 6.01
CA ASN A 73 1.35 2.21 7.33
C ASN A 73 2.68 2.78 7.85
N ILE A 74 3.69 2.88 7.00
CA ILE A 74 4.99 3.48 7.37
C ILE A 74 4.80 4.95 7.74
N ILE A 75 4.10 5.73 6.90
CA ILE A 75 3.86 7.16 7.13
C ILE A 75 3.03 7.39 8.40
N CYS A 76 1.97 6.61 8.60
CA CYS A 76 1.14 6.69 9.81
C CYS A 76 1.95 6.42 11.09
N ASN A 77 2.86 5.46 11.09
CA ASN A 77 3.74 5.21 12.23
C ASN A 77 4.68 6.41 12.47
N CYS A 78 5.28 6.99 11.43
CA CYS A 78 6.11 8.18 11.57
C CYS A 78 5.33 9.40 12.10
N LEU A 79 4.07 9.56 11.68
CA LEU A 79 3.18 10.62 12.19
C LEU A 79 2.90 10.40 13.68
N LEU A 80 2.56 9.20 14.10
CA LEU A 80 2.29 8.87 15.51
C LEU A 80 3.51 9.10 16.38
N ASP A 81 4.70 8.69 15.96
CA ASP A 81 5.95 8.94 16.67
C ASP A 81 6.22 10.45 16.83
N THR A 82 5.93 11.23 15.78
CA THR A 82 6.09 12.70 15.80
C THR A 82 5.07 13.35 16.74
N ILE A 83 3.82 12.92 16.70
CA ILE A 83 2.76 13.41 17.61
C ILE A 83 3.12 13.09 19.06
N GLU A 84 3.59 11.87 19.34
CA GLU A 84 4.01 11.48 20.69
C GLU A 84 5.17 12.35 21.20
N ALA A 85 6.15 12.64 20.36
CA ALA A 85 7.26 13.52 20.68
C ALA A 85 6.78 14.95 21.00
N LEU A 86 5.87 15.52 20.20
CA LEU A 86 5.31 16.83 20.43
C LEU A 86 4.50 16.89 21.75
N VAL A 87 3.66 15.90 22.01
CA VAL A 87 2.86 15.80 23.23
C VAL A 87 3.77 15.63 24.46
N SER A 88 4.79 14.80 24.37
CA SER A 88 5.77 14.61 25.46
C SER A 88 6.51 15.91 25.77
N LEU A 89 6.96 16.61 24.73
CA LEU A 89 7.63 17.91 24.89
C LEU A 89 6.67 18.94 25.49
N ALA A 90 5.41 18.99 25.05
CA ALA A 90 4.38 19.88 25.60
C ALA A 90 4.15 19.62 27.11
N LYS A 91 4.10 18.36 27.54
CA LYS A 91 3.98 17.98 28.95
C LYS A 91 5.14 18.53 29.80
N ASN A 92 6.37 18.52 29.27
CA ASN A 92 7.55 19.02 29.99
C ASN A 92 7.59 20.56 30.06
N HIS A 93 6.86 21.25 29.20
CA HIS A 93 6.86 22.72 29.06
C HIS A 93 5.52 23.40 29.35
N GLN A 94 4.68 22.80 30.21
CA GLN A 94 3.33 23.30 30.50
C GLN A 94 3.30 24.74 31.05
N LYS A 95 4.37 25.22 31.66
CA LYS A 95 4.47 26.56 32.25
C LYS A 95 5.41 27.50 31.49
N THR A 96 6.01 27.04 30.41
CA THR A 96 6.95 27.83 29.63
C THR A 96 6.21 28.86 28.80
N ILE A 97 6.44 30.15 29.13
CA ILE A 97 5.84 31.30 28.45
C ILE A 97 6.64 31.61 27.19
N MET A 98 5.94 31.96 26.11
CA MET A 98 6.51 32.43 24.86
C MET A 98 5.65 33.51 24.21
N PRO A 99 6.22 34.41 23.38
CA PRO A 99 5.42 35.33 22.58
C PRO A 99 4.78 34.55 21.41
N LEU A 100 3.49 34.84 21.17
CA LEU A 100 2.80 34.42 19.95
C LEU A 100 2.87 35.57 18.92
N TYR A 101 2.99 35.22 17.66
CA TYR A 101 3.25 36.15 16.55
C TYR A 101 2.08 36.21 15.59
N THR A 102 1.79 37.41 15.09
CA THR A 102 1.00 37.66 13.87
C THR A 102 1.77 38.62 12.98
N HIS A 103 1.70 38.47 11.68
CA HIS A 103 2.41 39.33 10.72
C HIS A 103 3.90 39.54 11.06
N LEU A 104 4.57 38.51 11.55
CA LEU A 104 5.97 38.54 12.03
C LEU A 104 6.21 39.52 13.19
N GLN A 105 5.16 39.97 13.88
CA GLN A 105 5.20 40.85 15.05
C GLN A 105 4.72 40.11 16.31
N GLN A 106 5.29 40.45 17.46
CA GLN A 106 4.83 39.94 18.74
C GLN A 106 3.40 40.45 19.00
N ALA A 107 2.45 39.55 19.27
CA ALA A 107 1.05 39.90 19.42
C ALA A 107 0.53 39.58 20.81
N GLN A 108 0.68 38.35 21.27
CA GLN A 108 0.11 37.89 22.56
C GLN A 108 1.11 37.02 23.31
N VAL A 109 0.88 36.87 24.62
CA VAL A 109 1.58 35.90 25.46
C VAL A 109 0.88 34.55 25.35
N GLY A 110 1.63 33.50 25.14
CA GLY A 110 1.11 32.15 25.10
C GLY A 110 2.02 31.17 25.84
N LEU A 111 1.68 29.89 25.75
CA LEU A 111 2.45 28.81 26.32
C LEU A 111 3.11 28.01 25.19
N PHE A 112 4.36 27.61 25.39
CA PHE A 112 5.07 26.76 24.44
C PHE A 112 4.37 25.41 24.24
N SER A 113 3.78 24.85 25.31
CA SER A 113 2.96 23.65 25.22
C SER A 113 1.75 23.83 24.31
N HIS A 114 1.08 24.97 24.35
CA HIS A 114 -0.05 25.28 23.48
C HIS A 114 0.36 25.33 22.00
N TYR A 115 1.51 25.94 21.71
CA TYR A 115 2.08 25.96 20.36
C TYR A 115 2.38 24.55 19.84
N LEU A 116 3.02 23.69 20.67
CA LEU A 116 3.34 22.31 20.30
C LEU A 116 2.10 21.46 20.05
N LEU A 117 1.07 21.61 20.88
CA LEU A 117 -0.19 20.88 20.70
C LEU A 117 -0.93 21.30 19.42
N ALA A 118 -0.83 22.57 19.01
CA ALA A 118 -1.40 23.00 17.74
C ALA A 118 -0.77 22.27 16.53
N GLN A 119 0.55 21.99 16.59
CA GLN A 119 1.22 21.20 15.56
C GLN A 119 0.77 19.72 15.62
N ALA A 120 0.64 19.16 16.82
CA ALA A 120 0.15 17.80 17.00
C ALA A 120 -1.28 17.62 16.44
N ASP A 121 -2.17 18.59 16.66
CA ASP A 121 -3.54 18.58 16.13
C ASP A 121 -3.58 18.57 14.58
N VAL A 122 -2.67 19.29 13.93
CA VAL A 122 -2.54 19.27 12.46
C VAL A 122 -2.16 17.86 11.99
N LEU A 123 -1.10 17.28 12.55
CA LEU A 123 -0.64 15.94 12.19
C LEU A 123 -1.70 14.86 12.48
N PHE A 124 -2.50 15.04 13.52
CA PHE A 124 -3.61 14.13 13.83
C PHE A 124 -4.68 14.13 12.72
N ARG A 125 -4.99 15.30 12.17
CA ARG A 125 -5.91 15.40 11.04
C ARG A 125 -5.33 14.77 9.76
N ASP A 126 -4.00 14.84 9.56
CA ASP A 126 -3.35 14.18 8.43
C ASP A 126 -3.37 12.66 8.58
N PHE A 127 -3.21 12.16 9.81
CA PHE A 127 -3.39 10.75 10.12
C PHE A 127 -4.82 10.27 9.77
N ASP A 128 -5.86 11.00 10.15
CA ASP A 128 -7.25 10.65 9.84
C ASP A 128 -7.52 10.62 8.33
N ARG A 129 -6.93 11.54 7.57
CA ARG A 129 -7.01 11.56 6.10
C ARG A 129 -6.37 10.32 5.49
N LEU A 130 -5.14 9.99 5.93
CA LEU A 130 -4.44 8.79 5.47
C LEU A 130 -5.18 7.50 5.84
N TYR A 131 -5.79 7.44 7.02
CA TYR A 131 -6.61 6.31 7.43
C TYR A 131 -7.84 6.13 6.52
N THR A 132 -8.48 7.23 6.13
CA THR A 132 -9.59 7.20 5.17
C THR A 132 -9.12 6.70 3.80
N THR A 133 -8.01 7.21 3.31
CA THR A 133 -7.38 6.76 2.06
C THR A 133 -7.00 5.28 2.11
N PHE A 134 -6.49 4.80 3.26
CA PHE A 134 -6.18 3.39 3.46
C PHE A 134 -7.42 2.51 3.24
N ASN A 135 -8.59 2.89 3.73
CA ASN A 135 -9.83 2.13 3.55
C ASN A 135 -10.24 2.02 2.07
N HIS A 136 -10.00 3.07 1.26
CA HIS A 136 -10.24 3.04 -0.19
C HIS A 136 -9.22 2.15 -0.93
N VAL A 137 -7.98 2.14 -0.48
CA VAL A 137 -6.92 1.29 -1.05
C VAL A 137 -7.12 -0.18 -0.68
N ASN A 138 -7.66 -0.46 0.52
CA ASN A 138 -7.70 -1.79 1.12
C ASN A 138 -8.83 -2.69 0.58
N GLN A 139 -9.07 -2.64 -0.74
CA GLN A 139 -10.01 -3.46 -1.48
C GLN A 139 -9.27 -4.22 -2.59
N SER A 140 -9.42 -5.55 -2.63
CA SER A 140 -8.70 -6.40 -3.59
C SER A 140 -9.32 -6.35 -4.98
N PRO A 141 -8.55 -6.05 -6.03
CA PRO A 141 -9.00 -6.16 -7.43
C PRO A 141 -8.82 -7.57 -7.99
N LEU A 142 -8.07 -8.45 -7.29
CA LEU A 142 -7.63 -9.74 -7.83
C LEU A 142 -8.81 -10.64 -8.19
N GLY A 143 -8.72 -11.28 -9.36
CA GLY A 143 -9.76 -12.11 -9.92
C GLY A 143 -10.74 -11.36 -10.82
N ALA A 144 -10.54 -10.04 -11.02
CA ALA A 144 -11.26 -9.27 -12.04
C ALA A 144 -10.83 -9.64 -13.47
N GLY A 145 -9.67 -10.35 -13.61
CA GLY A 145 -9.13 -10.72 -14.90
C GLY A 145 -8.72 -9.50 -15.73
N PRO A 146 -8.77 -9.59 -17.07
CA PRO A 146 -8.43 -8.44 -17.89
C PRO A 146 -9.41 -7.28 -17.75
N VAL A 147 -10.73 -7.54 -17.71
CA VAL A 147 -11.81 -6.56 -17.55
C VAL A 147 -13.16 -7.17 -17.11
N GLY A 148 -13.42 -8.44 -17.38
CA GLY A 148 -14.72 -9.11 -17.21
C GLY A 148 -14.71 -10.36 -16.31
N GLY A 149 -13.71 -10.50 -15.47
CA GLY A 149 -13.58 -11.69 -14.63
C GLY A 149 -12.95 -12.89 -15.36
N THR A 150 -13.21 -14.07 -14.86
CA THR A 150 -12.71 -15.32 -15.42
C THR A 150 -13.77 -16.43 -15.31
N SER A 151 -13.78 -17.35 -16.28
CA SER A 151 -14.61 -18.56 -16.25
C SER A 151 -14.03 -19.67 -15.37
N ILE A 152 -12.81 -19.50 -14.91
CA ILE A 152 -12.15 -20.46 -14.00
C ILE A 152 -12.72 -20.24 -12.60
N PRO A 153 -13.17 -21.31 -11.89
CA PRO A 153 -13.70 -21.18 -10.55
C PRO A 153 -12.60 -20.79 -9.55
N ILE A 154 -12.57 -19.53 -9.18
CA ILE A 154 -11.68 -18.96 -8.17
C ILE A 154 -12.49 -18.38 -7.01
N ASP A 155 -11.87 -18.30 -5.85
CA ASP A 155 -12.44 -17.63 -4.68
C ASP A 155 -11.70 -16.31 -4.42
N ARG A 156 -12.29 -15.21 -4.89
CA ARG A 156 -11.75 -13.85 -4.75
C ARG A 156 -11.71 -13.40 -3.29
N HIS A 157 -12.70 -13.78 -2.48
CA HIS A 157 -12.74 -13.41 -1.07
C HIS A 157 -11.66 -14.13 -0.27
N SER A 158 -11.40 -15.40 -0.56
CA SER A 158 -10.31 -16.16 0.07
C SER A 158 -8.95 -15.53 -0.23
N THR A 159 -8.67 -15.15 -1.48
CA THR A 159 -7.41 -14.51 -1.85
C THR A 159 -7.28 -13.11 -1.25
N ALA A 160 -8.36 -12.30 -1.24
CA ALA A 160 -8.39 -11.01 -0.58
C ALA A 160 -8.04 -11.12 0.91
N LYS A 161 -8.68 -12.05 1.62
CA LYS A 161 -8.40 -12.32 3.04
C LYS A 161 -6.96 -12.76 3.30
N MET A 162 -6.41 -13.66 2.46
CA MET A 162 -5.01 -14.10 2.60
C MET A 162 -4.00 -12.97 2.38
N LEU A 163 -4.35 -11.97 1.58
CA LEU A 163 -3.53 -10.79 1.33
C LEU A 163 -3.83 -9.63 2.29
N GLY A 164 -4.70 -9.82 3.27
CA GLY A 164 -5.04 -8.83 4.29
C GLY A 164 -5.89 -7.67 3.78
N PHE A 165 -6.66 -7.85 2.72
CA PHE A 165 -7.66 -6.89 2.26
C PHE A 165 -8.97 -7.06 3.03
N ASP A 166 -9.71 -5.96 3.24
CA ASP A 166 -11.00 -5.97 3.91
C ASP A 166 -12.13 -6.53 3.04
N GLY A 167 -11.97 -6.43 1.72
CA GLY A 167 -12.96 -6.91 0.77
C GLY A 167 -12.43 -7.00 -0.65
N VAL A 168 -13.34 -7.14 -1.59
CA VAL A 168 -13.05 -7.18 -3.03
C VAL A 168 -13.75 -6.02 -3.73
N ILE A 169 -13.16 -5.51 -4.81
CA ILE A 169 -13.83 -4.54 -5.68
C ILE A 169 -14.84 -5.31 -6.53
N GLU A 170 -16.12 -5.03 -6.33
CA GLU A 170 -17.21 -5.79 -6.95
C GLU A 170 -17.25 -5.65 -8.49
N ASN A 171 -17.09 -4.43 -9.00
CA ASN A 171 -17.09 -4.20 -10.43
C ASN A 171 -15.72 -4.48 -11.04
N SER A 172 -15.64 -5.42 -11.97
CA SER A 172 -14.39 -5.85 -12.58
C SER A 172 -13.71 -4.79 -13.46
N LEU A 173 -14.49 -3.89 -14.08
CA LEU A 173 -13.93 -2.76 -14.83
C LEU A 173 -13.29 -1.75 -13.89
N ASP A 174 -13.96 -1.40 -12.81
CA ASP A 174 -13.42 -0.53 -11.75
C ASP A 174 -12.14 -1.13 -11.17
N ALA A 175 -12.16 -2.41 -10.82
CA ALA A 175 -11.02 -3.13 -10.24
C ALA A 175 -9.74 -3.05 -11.08
N THR A 176 -9.85 -3.05 -12.40
CA THR A 176 -8.70 -3.09 -13.31
C THR A 176 -8.30 -1.72 -13.85
N SER A 177 -9.25 -0.78 -14.04
CA SER A 177 -8.98 0.48 -14.72
C SER A 177 -8.71 1.66 -13.77
N THR A 178 -9.34 1.67 -12.59
CA THR A 178 -9.30 2.83 -11.70
C THR A 178 -7.96 2.98 -10.99
N ARG A 179 -7.49 4.24 -10.90
CA ARG A 179 -6.26 4.66 -10.20
C ARG A 179 -6.48 5.91 -9.35
N ASP A 180 -7.75 6.26 -9.05
CA ASP A 180 -8.14 7.39 -8.20
C ASP A 180 -7.53 7.29 -6.80
N PHE A 181 -7.46 6.09 -6.23
CA PHE A 181 -6.81 5.83 -4.95
C PHE A 181 -5.32 6.20 -4.93
N VAL A 182 -4.63 6.15 -6.08
CA VAL A 182 -3.23 6.62 -6.21
C VAL A 182 -3.20 8.15 -6.14
N ALA A 183 -4.11 8.81 -6.87
CA ALA A 183 -4.22 10.26 -6.88
C ALA A 183 -4.59 10.79 -5.49
N GLU A 184 -5.52 10.13 -4.79
CA GLU A 184 -5.90 10.44 -3.42
C GLU A 184 -4.69 10.30 -2.46
N TYR A 185 -3.95 9.20 -2.54
CA TYR A 185 -2.74 8.97 -1.74
C TYR A 185 -1.70 10.07 -1.96
N VAL A 186 -1.39 10.40 -3.22
CA VAL A 186 -0.42 11.46 -3.56
C VAL A 186 -0.91 12.83 -3.07
N ALA A 187 -2.22 13.12 -3.18
CA ALA A 187 -2.80 14.36 -2.66
C ALA A 187 -2.65 14.46 -1.13
N MET A 188 -2.84 13.35 -0.40
CA MET A 188 -2.68 13.33 1.07
C MET A 188 -1.22 13.56 1.50
N ILE A 189 -0.24 13.10 0.72
CA ILE A 189 1.18 13.36 1.01
C ILE A 189 1.57 14.81 0.73
N ALA A 190 0.85 15.49 -0.15
CA ALA A 190 1.12 16.89 -0.52
C ALA A 190 0.57 17.92 0.48
N ILE A 191 -0.23 17.53 1.44
CA ILE A 191 -0.79 18.37 2.52
C ILE A 191 0.19 18.47 3.68
#